data_113e9f22e55c555aef851c26a09b0d31
#
_entry.id   113e9f22e55c555aef851c26a09b0d31
#
_cell.length_a   1.000
_cell.length_b   1.000
_cell.length_c   1.000
_cell.angle_alpha   90.00
_cell.angle_beta   90.00
_cell.angle_gamma   90.00
#
_symmetry.space_group_name_H-M   'P 1'
#
loop_
_entity.id
_entity.type
_entity.pdbx_description
1 polymer ?
#
loop_
_entity_poly.entity_id
_entity_poly.type
_entity_poly.pdbx_seq_one_letter_code
_entity_poly.pdbx_strand_id
1 'polypeptide(L)'
;MATGFKASRDIIIRTDNWSEALQFYGSVLNLPTTEQGDAIVGFETGSFCLYVEQGKEHGPVFEFLVPDVQAAKRKLVAAGCSVIEEDPGIPRCYIGDPYGMIFNVGQASHETGDASH
;
A
#
# COMPACT_ATOMS: atom_id res chain seq x y z
N MET A 1 -16.16 12.21 13.29
CA MET A 1 -15.62 11.31 13.53
C MET A 1 -15.27 10.47 12.46
N ALA A 2 -14.23 10.25 12.19
CA ALA A 2 -13.83 9.52 11.21
C ALA A 2 -13.88 8.16 11.52
N THR A 3 -14.72 7.49 11.03
CA THR A 3 -14.85 6.16 11.38
C THR A 3 -14.69 5.29 10.22
N GLY A 4 -14.42 5.79 9.08
CA GLY A 4 -14.38 4.95 7.92
C GLY A 4 -13.00 4.76 7.37
N PHE A 5 -12.95 4.21 6.19
CA PHE A 5 -11.72 3.95 5.48
C PHE A 5 -11.37 5.18 4.65
N LYS A 6 -10.11 5.56 4.67
CA LYS A 6 -9.68 6.70 3.90
C LYS A 6 -8.53 6.26 3.02
N ALA A 7 -8.63 6.48 1.73
CA ALA A 7 -7.57 6.08 0.81
C ALA A 7 -6.33 6.93 1.01
N SER A 8 -5.18 6.30 1.03
CA SER A 8 -3.93 7.03 1.04
C SER A 8 -3.52 7.29 -0.41
N ARG A 9 -2.45 8.05 -0.59
CA ARG A 9 -1.90 8.27 -1.93
C ARG A 9 -0.98 7.16 -2.37
N ASP A 10 -0.80 6.14 -1.56
CA ASP A 10 0.22 5.13 -1.84
C ASP A 10 -0.38 3.93 -2.57
N ILE A 11 0.31 3.50 -3.62
CA ILE A 11 -0.02 2.27 -4.32
C ILE A 11 1.26 1.46 -4.39
N ILE A 12 1.19 0.17 -4.08
CA ILE A 12 2.37 -0.67 -3.95
C ILE A 12 2.33 -1.78 -4.99
N ILE A 13 3.45 -2.01 -5.66
CA ILE A 13 3.61 -3.22 -6.46
C ILE A 13 4.85 -3.94 -5.98
N ARG A 14 4.94 -5.22 -6.27
CA ARG A 14 6.06 -6.05 -5.87
C ARG A 14 6.58 -6.79 -7.09
N THR A 15 7.88 -6.90 -7.23
CA THR A 15 8.44 -7.60 -8.37
C THR A 15 9.80 -8.21 -8.03
N ASP A 16 10.07 -9.37 -8.63
CA ASP A 16 11.39 -9.99 -8.51
C ASP A 16 12.40 -9.31 -9.42
N ASN A 17 11.94 -8.62 -10.46
CA ASN A 17 12.81 -7.90 -11.36
C ASN A 17 12.96 -6.47 -10.90
N TRP A 18 13.38 -6.32 -9.66
CA TRP A 18 13.34 -5.02 -8.99
C TRP A 18 14.25 -3.98 -9.63
N SER A 19 15.49 -4.35 -9.94
CA SER A 19 16.43 -3.39 -10.54
C SER A 19 15.93 -2.88 -11.88
N GLU A 20 15.38 -3.77 -12.68
CA GLU A 20 14.86 -3.37 -13.98
C GLU A 20 13.62 -2.52 -13.84
N ALA A 21 12.78 -2.83 -12.86
CA ALA A 21 11.59 -2.05 -12.60
C ALA A 21 11.96 -0.64 -12.16
N LEU A 22 12.96 -0.50 -11.29
CA LEU A 22 13.39 0.82 -10.85
C LEU A 22 13.89 1.65 -12.01
N GLN A 23 14.60 1.03 -12.94
CA GLN A 23 15.07 1.75 -14.10
C GLN A 23 13.91 2.16 -15.00
N PHE A 24 12.93 1.29 -15.15
CA PHE A 24 11.77 1.60 -15.97
C PHE A 24 11.02 2.81 -15.40
N TYR A 25 10.68 2.78 -14.11
CA TYR A 25 9.91 3.87 -13.53
C TYR A 25 10.73 5.15 -13.40
N GLY A 26 12.00 5.03 -13.07
CA GLY A 26 12.84 6.21 -12.86
C GLY A 26 13.39 6.82 -14.12
N SER A 27 13.66 6.00 -15.13
CA SER A 27 14.29 6.51 -16.36
C SER A 27 13.36 6.53 -17.55
N VAL A 28 12.61 5.46 -17.78
CA VAL A 28 11.73 5.45 -18.94
C VAL A 28 10.52 6.34 -18.69
N LEU A 29 9.86 6.20 -17.53
CA LEU A 29 8.75 7.07 -17.19
C LEU A 29 9.21 8.38 -16.55
N ASN A 30 10.47 8.43 -16.15
CA ASN A 30 11.09 9.64 -15.61
C ASN A 30 10.36 10.18 -14.37
N LEU A 31 9.95 9.28 -13.48
CA LEU A 31 9.25 9.69 -12.28
C LEU A 31 10.25 10.06 -11.18
N PRO A 32 10.03 11.15 -10.46
CA PRO A 32 10.94 11.52 -9.37
C PRO A 32 10.88 10.50 -8.24
N THR A 33 12.04 10.19 -7.69
CA THR A 33 12.13 9.29 -6.55
C THR A 33 11.82 10.06 -5.27
N THR A 34 10.91 9.54 -4.46
CA THR A 34 10.56 10.20 -3.22
C THR A 34 11.20 9.53 -2.03
N GLU A 35 11.44 8.22 -2.11
CA GLU A 35 11.97 7.49 -0.98
C GLU A 35 12.77 6.33 -1.52
N GLN A 36 13.93 6.05 -0.93
CA GLN A 36 14.76 4.99 -1.43
C GLN A 36 15.24 4.14 -0.28
N GLY A 37 14.79 2.93 -0.21
CA GLY A 37 15.21 1.97 0.79
C GLY A 37 15.94 0.81 0.16
N ASP A 38 16.29 -0.17 0.98
CA ASP A 38 17.03 -1.34 0.49
C ASP A 38 16.18 -2.27 -0.35
N ALA A 39 14.91 -2.33 -0.09
CA ALA A 39 14.01 -3.24 -0.79
C ALA A 39 12.74 -2.56 -1.28
N ILE A 40 12.64 -1.24 -1.18
CA ILE A 40 11.47 -0.53 -1.63
C ILE A 40 11.85 0.89 -2.05
N VAL A 41 11.32 1.34 -3.15
CA VAL A 41 11.58 2.69 -3.65
C VAL A 41 10.24 3.32 -4.00
N GLY A 42 10.05 4.57 -3.62
CA GLY A 42 8.84 5.32 -3.94
C GLY A 42 9.07 6.29 -5.08
N PHE A 43 8.09 6.40 -5.97
CA PHE A 43 8.13 7.31 -7.10
C PHE A 43 6.89 8.19 -7.06
N GLU A 44 7.07 9.48 -7.32
CA GLU A 44 5.96 10.42 -7.33
C GLU A 44 5.35 10.49 -8.73
N THR A 45 4.06 10.19 -8.86
CA THR A 45 3.41 10.23 -10.16
C THR A 45 2.59 11.49 -10.36
N GLY A 46 2.42 12.31 -9.31
CA GLY A 46 1.55 13.48 -9.38
C GLY A 46 0.21 13.23 -8.73
N SER A 47 -0.35 12.06 -8.92
CA SER A 47 -1.64 11.69 -8.31
C SER A 47 -1.45 10.76 -7.15
N PHE A 48 -0.47 9.90 -7.21
CA PHE A 48 -0.21 8.95 -6.12
C PHE A 48 1.30 8.69 -6.06
N CYS A 49 1.70 8.06 -4.98
CA CYS A 49 3.08 7.63 -4.82
C CYS A 49 3.13 6.13 -5.11
N LEU A 50 3.93 5.75 -6.09
CA LEU A 50 4.06 4.35 -6.47
C LEU A 50 5.24 3.77 -5.73
N TYR A 51 4.99 2.78 -4.89
CA TYR A 51 6.06 2.06 -4.20
C TYR A 51 6.33 0.76 -4.93
N VAL A 52 7.59 0.54 -5.27
CA VAL A 52 8.02 -0.68 -5.94
C VAL A 52 8.86 -1.45 -4.94
N GLU A 53 8.36 -2.59 -4.51
CA GLU A 53 8.99 -3.40 -3.49
C GLU A 53 9.56 -4.67 -4.11
N GLN A 54 10.71 -5.10 -3.64
CA GLN A 54 11.32 -6.32 -4.13
C GLN A 54 10.65 -7.53 -3.52
N GLY A 55 10.29 -8.49 -4.33
CA GLY A 55 9.70 -9.73 -3.84
C GLY A 55 8.86 -10.40 -4.91
N LYS A 56 8.14 -11.42 -4.50
CA LYS A 56 7.31 -12.16 -5.42
C LYS A 56 6.29 -11.24 -6.07
N GLU A 57 6.17 -11.37 -7.35
CA GLU A 57 5.33 -10.46 -8.13
C GLU A 57 3.92 -10.34 -7.60
N HIS A 58 3.46 -9.11 -7.48
CA HIS A 58 2.12 -8.83 -7.00
C HIS A 58 1.67 -7.53 -7.67
N GLY A 59 0.48 -7.55 -8.21
CA GLY A 59 -0.05 -6.37 -8.90
C GLY A 59 -0.36 -5.24 -7.95
N PRO A 60 -0.94 -4.16 -8.46
CA PRO A 60 -1.12 -2.96 -7.64
C PRO A 60 -1.99 -3.23 -6.42
N VAL A 61 -1.53 -2.73 -5.27
CA VAL A 61 -2.25 -2.82 -4.01
C VAL A 61 -2.51 -1.39 -3.55
N PHE A 62 -3.78 -1.02 -3.44
CA PHE A 62 -4.15 0.27 -2.93
C PHE A 62 -4.07 0.24 -1.40
N GLU A 63 -4.10 1.38 -0.77
CA GLU A 63 -4.03 1.42 0.68
C GLU A 63 -5.17 2.23 1.25
N PHE A 64 -5.82 1.70 2.27
CA PHE A 64 -6.80 2.44 3.06
C PHE A 64 -6.27 2.58 4.47
N LEU A 65 -6.41 3.77 5.02
CA LEU A 65 -6.00 4.06 6.39
C LEU A 65 -7.23 3.99 7.28
N VAL A 66 -7.08 3.38 8.42
CA VAL A 66 -8.19 3.20 9.36
C VAL A 66 -7.71 3.52 10.77
N PRO A 67 -8.61 3.89 11.68
CA PRO A 67 -8.21 4.17 13.05
C PRO A 67 -7.71 2.94 13.80
N ASP A 68 -8.22 1.77 13.47
CA ASP A 68 -7.88 0.55 14.19
C ASP A 68 -7.86 -0.61 13.19
N VAL A 69 -6.66 -1.10 12.88
CA VAL A 69 -6.49 -2.14 11.86
C VAL A 69 -7.20 -3.44 12.25
N GLN A 70 -7.12 -3.84 13.50
CA GLN A 70 -7.74 -5.10 13.90
C GLN A 70 -9.26 -5.02 13.84
N ALA A 71 -9.83 -3.89 14.23
CA ALA A 71 -11.28 -3.71 14.13
C ALA A 71 -11.71 -3.68 12.67
N ALA A 72 -10.95 -3.01 11.81
CA ALA A 72 -11.27 -2.96 10.39
C ALA A 72 -11.16 -4.34 9.76
N LYS A 73 -10.15 -5.12 10.14
CA LYS A 73 -10.00 -6.46 9.62
C LYS A 73 -11.21 -7.32 9.97
N ARG A 74 -11.66 -7.27 11.22
CA ARG A 74 -12.82 -8.04 11.63
C ARG A 74 -14.06 -7.64 10.85
N LYS A 75 -14.23 -6.34 10.65
CA LYS A 75 -15.37 -5.84 9.90
C LYS A 75 -15.34 -6.32 8.45
N LEU A 76 -14.17 -6.27 7.84
CA LEU A 76 -14.03 -6.66 6.44
C LEU A 76 -14.24 -8.16 6.26
N VAL A 77 -13.70 -8.98 7.15
CA VAL A 77 -13.88 -10.41 7.06
C VAL A 77 -15.37 -10.76 7.25
N ALA A 78 -16.03 -10.08 8.18
CA ALA A 78 -17.45 -10.30 8.37
C ALA A 78 -18.27 -9.91 7.14
N ALA A 79 -17.74 -8.99 6.33
CA ALA A 79 -18.42 -8.55 5.12
C ALA A 79 -18.05 -9.37 3.88
N GLY A 80 -17.28 -10.43 4.05
CA GLY A 80 -16.95 -11.32 2.92
C GLY A 80 -15.56 -11.19 2.36
N CYS A 81 -14.70 -10.36 2.97
CA CYS A 81 -13.34 -10.22 2.49
C CYS A 81 -12.45 -11.34 3.03
N SER A 82 -11.33 -11.56 2.37
CA SER A 82 -10.34 -12.54 2.79
C SER A 82 -9.05 -11.84 3.17
N VAL A 83 -8.35 -12.35 4.16
CA VAL A 83 -7.02 -11.86 4.48
C VAL A 83 -6.04 -12.61 3.58
N ILE A 84 -5.37 -11.88 2.70
CA ILE A 84 -4.45 -12.48 1.75
C ILE A 84 -3.06 -12.61 2.33
N GLU A 85 -2.61 -11.58 3.01
CA GLU A 85 -1.27 -11.58 3.57
C GLU A 85 -1.26 -10.69 4.79
N GLU A 86 -0.69 -11.16 5.88
CA GLU A 86 -0.62 -10.36 7.09
C GLU A 86 0.74 -10.57 7.71
N ASP A 87 1.42 -9.50 8.08
CA ASP A 87 2.72 -9.59 8.68
C ASP A 87 2.77 -8.62 9.85
N PRO A 88 2.64 -9.10 11.07
CA PRO A 88 2.65 -8.18 12.22
C PRO A 88 4.01 -7.52 12.44
N GLY A 89 5.08 -8.09 11.94
CA GLY A 89 6.38 -7.48 12.08
C GLY A 89 6.56 -6.27 11.20
N ILE A 90 5.83 -6.24 10.09
CA ILE A 90 5.78 -5.11 9.22
C ILE A 90 4.32 -4.77 9.15
N PRO A 91 3.90 -3.59 9.49
CA PRO A 91 2.46 -3.30 9.51
C PRO A 91 1.84 -3.54 8.15
N ARG A 92 1.39 -4.72 7.91
CA ARG A 92 0.84 -5.11 6.62
C ARG A 92 -0.37 -5.99 6.83
N CYS A 93 -1.46 -5.65 6.19
CA CYS A 93 -2.66 -6.46 6.21
C CYS A 93 -3.32 -6.34 4.84
N TYR A 94 -3.00 -7.27 3.94
CA TYR A 94 -3.55 -7.27 2.58
C TYR A 94 -4.87 -8.01 2.58
N ILE A 95 -5.89 -7.34 2.09
CA ILE A 95 -7.26 -7.84 2.07
C ILE A 95 -7.71 -7.97 0.62
N GLY A 96 -8.37 -9.08 0.32
CA GLY A 96 -9.02 -9.25 -0.96
C GLY A 96 -10.52 -9.14 -0.77
N ASP A 97 -11.17 -8.21 -1.47
CA ASP A 97 -12.59 -8.08 -1.33
C ASP A 97 -13.30 -9.03 -2.31
N PRO A 98 -14.61 -9.23 -2.16
CA PRO A 98 -15.31 -10.19 -3.03
C PRO A 98 -15.47 -9.71 -4.47
N TYR A 99 -15.02 -8.51 -4.79
CA TYR A 99 -15.23 -7.92 -6.10
C TYR A 99 -13.95 -7.77 -6.91
N GLY A 100 -12.85 -8.28 -6.40
CA GLY A 100 -11.59 -8.32 -7.17
C GLY A 100 -10.53 -7.33 -6.78
N MET A 101 -10.77 -6.50 -5.78
CA MET A 101 -9.78 -5.51 -5.39
C MET A 101 -8.94 -6.01 -4.24
N ILE A 102 -7.65 -5.75 -4.29
CA ILE A 102 -6.75 -6.06 -3.19
C ILE A 102 -6.21 -4.76 -2.64
N PHE A 103 -6.25 -4.61 -1.32
CA PHE A 103 -5.75 -3.39 -0.70
C PHE A 103 -5.10 -3.69 0.64
N ASN A 104 -4.21 -2.79 1.04
CA ASN A 104 -3.58 -2.87 2.34
C ASN A 104 -4.38 -2.02 3.32
N VAL A 105 -4.56 -2.50 4.53
CA VAL A 105 -5.22 -1.73 5.57
C VAL A 105 -4.13 -1.25 6.52
N GLY A 106 -3.94 0.04 6.61
CA GLY A 106 -2.91 0.65 7.45
C GLY A 106 -3.51 1.48 8.55
N GLN A 107 -2.72 1.68 9.59
CA GLN A 107 -3.17 2.44 10.74
C GLN A 107 -3.03 3.93 10.47
N ALA A 108 -4.09 4.68 10.65
CA ALA A 108 -4.02 6.11 10.50
C ALA A 108 -3.26 6.71 11.67
N SER A 109 -2.47 7.73 11.36
CA SER A 109 -1.76 8.41 12.40
C SER A 109 -2.65 9.40 13.09
N HIS A 110 -2.60 9.46 14.42
CA HIS A 110 -3.38 10.38 15.07
C HIS A 110 -2.93 11.71 14.92
N GLU A 111 -1.73 12.01 15.00
CA GLU A 111 -1.27 13.26 15.02
C GLU A 111 -1.32 13.91 13.83
N THR A 112 -1.04 13.55 12.91
CA THR A 112 -1.04 14.32 11.88
C THR A 112 -1.72 13.92 10.93
N GLY A 113 -2.12 13.22 10.99
CA GLY A 113 -2.85 12.90 10.14
C GLY A 113 -2.46 13.26 9.02
N ASP A 114 -1.94 13.66 8.96
CA ASP A 114 -1.79 14.10 8.15
C ASP A 114 -1.07 14.09 7.35
N ALA A 115 -1.06 14.45 7.20
CA ALA A 115 -0.50 14.75 6.39
C ALA A 115 0.45 14.17 6.02
N SER A 116 0.91 13.90 6.36
CA SER A 116 1.88 13.37 6.19
C SER A 116 2.15 12.75 5.11
N HIS A 117 1.76 12.59 4.40
CA HIS A 117 2.26 11.94 3.36
C HIS A 117 1.95 12.50 2.19
#